data_75b146046012708493eb5d93aa542150
#
_entry.id   75b146046012708493eb5d93aa542150
#
_cell.length_a   1.000
_cell.length_b   1.000
_cell.length_c   1.000
_cell.angle_alpha   90.00
_cell.angle_beta   90.00
_cell.angle_gamma   90.00
#
_symmetry.space_group_name_H-M   'P 1'
#
loop_
_entity.id
_entity.type
_entity.pdbx_description
1 polymer ?
#
loop_
_entity_poly.entity_id
_entity_poly.type
_entity_poly.pdbx_seq_one_letter_code
_entity_poly.pdbx_strand_id
1 'polypeptide(L)'
;MIETSFKKIFQEKDYIIMSGNNKEALQRENTIRFIEAAEELIDEHGIDNVSVRKIAEKAGFHNSTIYLYFKDVNELILLASMKHFNEYSKALARLSSKNWDSTENFYFVWRFFVESMLKNPKIYYNFFFGKHGQDFGSLFKQY
;
A
#
# COMPACT_ATOMS: atom_id res chain seq x y z
N MET A 1 -8.03 -11.84 8.74
CA MET A 1 -8.46 -10.46 9.15
C MET A 1 -7.90 -9.37 8.23
N ILE A 2 -6.61 -9.35 7.94
CA ILE A 2 -5.98 -8.38 7.02
C ILE A 2 -6.40 -8.62 5.56
N GLU A 3 -6.47 -9.86 5.13
CA GLU A 3 -6.92 -10.26 3.79
C GLU A 3 -8.37 -9.84 3.47
N THR A 4 -9.24 -9.82 4.48
CA THR A 4 -10.63 -9.38 4.34
C THR A 4 -10.72 -7.86 4.15
N SER A 5 -9.83 -7.08 4.78
CA SER A 5 -9.80 -5.62 4.64
C SER A 5 -9.27 -5.17 3.28
N PHE A 6 -8.22 -5.82 2.74
CA PHE A 6 -7.71 -5.52 1.40
C PHE A 6 -8.66 -5.96 0.28
N LYS A 7 -9.25 -7.16 0.38
CA LYS A 7 -10.31 -7.57 -0.55
C LYS A 7 -11.50 -6.62 -0.50
N LYS A 8 -11.86 -6.10 0.67
CA LYS A 8 -12.93 -5.12 0.80
C LYS A 8 -12.63 -3.81 0.06
N ILE A 9 -11.41 -3.29 0.17
CA ILE A 9 -11.00 -2.06 -0.52
C ILE A 9 -11.05 -2.25 -2.04
N PHE A 10 -10.66 -3.42 -2.55
CA PHE A 10 -10.61 -3.69 -3.99
C PHE A 10 -11.91 -4.29 -4.56
N GLN A 11 -12.74 -4.98 -3.76
CA GLN A 11 -14.05 -5.49 -4.20
C GLN A 11 -15.18 -4.43 -4.07
N GLU A 12 -15.05 -3.45 -3.18
CA GLU A 12 -15.96 -2.31 -3.11
C GLU A 12 -15.87 -1.40 -4.36
N LYS A 13 -14.84 -1.56 -5.20
CA LYS A 13 -14.75 -0.91 -6.51
C LYS A 13 -16.02 -1.14 -7.36
N ASP A 14 -16.60 -2.34 -7.29
CA ASP A 14 -17.80 -2.68 -8.08
C ASP A 14 -19.11 -2.31 -7.36
N TYR A 15 -19.11 -2.21 -6.05
CA TYR A 15 -20.34 -1.95 -5.27
C TYR A 15 -20.68 -0.46 -5.15
N ILE A 16 -19.69 0.43 -5.19
CA ILE A 16 -19.86 1.88 -4.98
C ILE A 16 -20.28 2.62 -6.24
N ILE A 17 -20.02 2.05 -7.42
CA ILE A 17 -20.56 2.58 -8.69
C ILE A 17 -22.11 2.58 -8.68
N MET A 18 -22.73 1.76 -7.83
CA MET A 18 -24.19 1.60 -7.77
C MET A 18 -24.88 2.46 -6.70
N SER A 19 -24.17 3.08 -5.76
CA SER A 19 -24.79 3.89 -4.69
C SER A 19 -24.54 5.38 -4.86
N GLY A 20 -25.27 6.02 -5.70
CA GLY A 20 -25.80 7.39 -5.75
C GLY A 20 -25.02 8.61 -5.26
N ASN A 21 -23.73 8.58 -4.92
CA ASN A 21 -22.99 9.79 -4.61
C ASN A 21 -21.78 9.95 -5.56
N ASN A 22 -22.06 10.53 -6.73
CA ASN A 22 -21.12 10.69 -7.86
C ASN A 22 -19.81 11.38 -7.47
N LYS A 23 -19.82 12.26 -6.45
CA LYS A 23 -18.65 13.00 -6.00
C LYS A 23 -17.69 12.13 -5.17
N GLU A 24 -18.22 11.34 -4.26
CA GLU A 24 -17.41 10.45 -3.42
C GLU A 24 -16.81 9.29 -4.23
N ALA A 25 -17.60 8.77 -5.18
CA ALA A 25 -17.12 7.73 -6.11
C ALA A 25 -15.96 8.25 -6.96
N LEU A 26 -16.08 9.46 -7.53
CA LEU A 26 -15.01 10.10 -8.30
C LEU A 26 -13.78 10.41 -7.46
N GLN A 27 -13.97 10.84 -6.21
CA GLN A 27 -12.86 11.09 -5.29
C GLN A 27 -12.09 9.80 -5.00
N ARG A 28 -12.76 8.69 -4.73
CA ARG A 28 -12.14 7.39 -4.53
C ARG A 28 -11.43 6.88 -5.77
N GLU A 29 -12.06 6.99 -6.94
CA GLU A 29 -11.43 6.61 -8.19
C GLU A 29 -10.13 7.36 -8.43
N ASN A 30 -10.13 8.68 -8.24
CA ASN A 30 -8.93 9.49 -8.39
C ASN A 30 -7.85 9.14 -7.36
N THR A 31 -8.23 8.87 -6.11
CA THR A 31 -7.32 8.40 -5.07
C THR A 31 -6.64 7.09 -5.49
N ILE A 32 -7.40 6.12 -6.00
CA ILE A 32 -6.89 4.84 -6.48
C ILE A 32 -5.93 5.05 -7.66
N ARG A 33 -6.27 5.91 -8.62
CA ARG A 33 -5.39 6.21 -9.76
C ARG A 33 -4.05 6.78 -9.33
N PHE A 34 -4.00 7.64 -8.32
CA PHE A 34 -2.74 8.14 -7.77
C PHE A 34 -1.93 7.04 -7.09
N ILE A 35 -2.58 6.17 -6.31
CA ILE A 35 -1.93 5.05 -5.64
C ILE A 35 -1.35 4.07 -6.67
N GLU A 36 -2.14 3.66 -7.66
CA GLU A 36 -1.71 2.76 -8.74
C GLU A 36 -0.53 3.35 -9.54
N ALA A 37 -0.59 4.64 -9.89
CA ALA A 37 0.51 5.32 -10.56
C ALA A 37 1.80 5.36 -9.70
N ALA A 38 1.67 5.57 -8.40
CA ALA A 38 2.81 5.54 -7.49
C ALA A 38 3.37 4.13 -7.31
N GLU A 39 2.52 3.09 -7.21
CA GLU A 39 2.92 1.68 -7.17
C GLU A 39 3.76 1.30 -8.38
N GLU A 40 3.27 1.59 -9.57
CA GLU A 40 3.98 1.29 -10.82
C GLU A 40 5.34 1.99 -10.90
N LEU A 41 5.41 3.27 -10.49
CA LEU A 41 6.67 4.01 -10.46
C LEU A 41 7.66 3.47 -9.42
N ILE A 42 7.18 3.00 -8.27
CA ILE A 42 8.00 2.35 -7.25
C ILE A 42 8.56 1.03 -7.79
N ASP A 43 7.73 0.22 -8.44
CA ASP A 43 8.13 -1.05 -9.02
C ASP A 43 9.15 -0.87 -10.17
N GLU A 44 8.95 0.13 -11.03
CA GLU A 44 9.81 0.39 -12.20
C GLU A 44 11.15 1.06 -11.84
N HIS A 45 11.13 2.00 -10.90
CA HIS A 45 12.26 2.91 -10.67
C HIS A 45 12.79 2.91 -9.23
N GLY A 46 12.13 2.22 -8.32
CA GLY A 46 12.41 2.25 -6.89
C GLY A 46 11.85 3.51 -6.20
N ILE A 47 11.64 3.38 -4.89
CA ILE A 47 10.98 4.41 -4.05
C ILE A 47 11.69 5.78 -4.06
N ASP A 48 13.01 5.81 -4.17
CA ASP A 48 13.80 7.06 -4.16
C ASP A 48 13.64 7.89 -5.43
N ASN A 49 13.19 7.28 -6.52
CA ASN A 49 13.06 7.92 -7.82
C ASN A 49 11.62 8.37 -8.13
N VAL A 50 10.73 8.26 -7.15
CA VAL A 50 9.34 8.70 -7.25
C VAL A 50 9.20 10.15 -6.81
N SER A 51 8.43 10.94 -7.57
CA SER A 51 8.17 12.36 -7.27
C SER A 51 6.72 12.72 -7.58
N VAL A 52 6.23 13.78 -6.92
CA VAL A 52 4.88 14.35 -7.17
C VAL A 52 4.61 14.53 -8.65
N ARG A 53 5.58 15.09 -9.40
CA ARG A 53 5.45 15.35 -10.83
C ARG A 53 5.25 14.06 -11.63
N LYS A 54 6.10 13.05 -11.39
CA LYS A 54 6.02 11.77 -12.08
C LYS A 54 4.70 11.03 -11.80
N ILE A 55 4.26 11.06 -10.52
CA ILE A 55 3.01 10.41 -10.13
C ILE A 55 1.82 11.11 -10.80
N ALA A 56 1.75 12.44 -10.72
CA ALA A 56 0.65 13.20 -11.31
C ALA A 56 0.58 13.01 -12.83
N GLU A 57 1.73 13.08 -13.52
CA GLU A 57 1.84 12.85 -14.95
C GLU A 57 1.34 11.43 -15.34
N LYS A 58 1.79 10.39 -14.62
CA LYS A 58 1.37 9.01 -14.85
C LYS A 58 -0.12 8.80 -14.56
N ALA A 59 -0.64 9.42 -13.51
CA ALA A 59 -2.07 9.37 -13.15
C ALA A 59 -2.97 10.23 -14.05
N GLY A 60 -2.40 11.09 -14.91
CA GLY A 60 -3.15 11.97 -15.81
C GLY A 60 -3.70 13.23 -15.14
N PHE A 61 -3.01 13.75 -14.13
CA PHE A 61 -3.42 14.93 -13.37
C PHE A 61 -2.34 16.00 -13.33
N HIS A 62 -2.73 17.22 -12.94
CA HIS A 62 -1.80 18.29 -12.62
C HIS A 62 -1.12 18.01 -11.24
N ASN A 63 0.13 18.46 -11.07
CA ASN A 63 0.91 18.21 -9.85
C ASN A 63 0.22 18.65 -8.55
N SER A 64 -0.50 19.76 -8.58
CA SER A 64 -1.22 20.29 -7.42
C SER A 64 -2.44 19.44 -7.01
N THR A 65 -2.95 18.61 -7.90
CA THR A 65 -4.15 17.80 -7.67
C THR A 65 -3.91 16.74 -6.59
N ILE A 66 -2.68 16.26 -6.42
CA ILE A 66 -2.30 15.30 -5.36
C ILE A 66 -2.72 15.79 -3.97
N TYR A 67 -2.55 17.09 -3.69
CA TYR A 67 -2.81 17.68 -2.38
C TYR A 67 -4.31 17.81 -2.03
N LEU A 68 -5.20 17.51 -2.98
CA LEU A 68 -6.63 17.39 -2.72
C LEU A 68 -7.00 16.03 -2.10
N TYR A 69 -6.12 15.03 -2.24
CA TYR A 69 -6.36 13.64 -1.84
C TYR A 69 -5.44 13.16 -0.71
N PHE A 70 -4.21 13.69 -0.63
CA PHE A 70 -3.18 13.26 0.30
C PHE A 70 -2.57 14.48 1.01
N LYS A 71 -2.17 14.31 2.26
CA LYS A 71 -1.50 15.35 3.06
C LYS A 71 -0.19 15.78 2.41
N ASP A 72 0.56 14.80 1.89
CA ASP A 72 1.79 15.01 1.14
C ASP A 72 2.14 13.78 0.30
N VAL A 73 3.23 13.89 -0.46
CA VAL A 73 3.70 12.79 -1.30
C VAL A 73 4.19 11.58 -0.49
N ASN A 74 4.64 11.78 0.75
CA ASN A 74 5.12 10.66 1.58
C ASN A 74 3.96 9.79 2.06
N GLU A 75 2.79 10.38 2.34
CA GLU A 75 1.56 9.63 2.61
C GLU A 75 1.17 8.76 1.42
N LEU A 76 1.17 9.33 0.21
CA LEU A 76 0.88 8.58 -1.01
C LEU A 76 1.89 7.46 -1.27
N ILE A 77 3.18 7.73 -1.12
CA ILE A 77 4.24 6.72 -1.29
C ILE A 77 4.09 5.60 -0.25
N LEU A 78 3.74 5.93 0.98
CA LEU A 78 3.49 4.93 2.03
C LEU A 78 2.32 4.02 1.65
N LEU A 79 1.19 4.59 1.21
CA LEU A 79 0.01 3.84 0.77
C LEU A 79 0.31 2.96 -0.45
N ALA A 80 1.01 3.48 -1.45
CA ALA A 80 1.45 2.73 -2.62
C ALA A 80 2.38 1.56 -2.25
N SER A 81 3.24 1.74 -1.24
CA SER A 81 4.15 0.71 -0.76
C SER A 81 3.44 -0.44 0.00
N MET A 82 2.17 -0.26 0.40
CA MET A 82 1.40 -1.28 1.13
C MET A 82 1.19 -2.57 0.34
N LYS A 83 1.27 -2.52 -0.98
CA LYS A 83 1.26 -3.71 -1.83
C LYS A 83 2.32 -4.74 -1.41
N HIS A 84 3.54 -4.29 -1.14
CA HIS A 84 4.64 -5.17 -0.72
C HIS A 84 4.38 -5.79 0.66
N PHE A 85 3.77 -5.04 1.58
CA PHE A 85 3.36 -5.58 2.87
C PHE A 85 2.21 -6.60 2.75
N ASN A 86 1.27 -6.37 1.84
CA ASN A 86 0.19 -7.30 1.57
C ASN A 86 0.70 -8.62 0.97
N GLU A 87 1.65 -8.57 0.05
CA GLU A 87 2.30 -9.75 -0.50
C GLU A 87 3.02 -10.56 0.59
N TYR A 88 3.73 -9.88 1.50
CA TYR A 88 4.32 -10.49 2.68
C TYR A 88 3.26 -11.17 3.56
N SER A 89 2.17 -10.47 3.90
CA SER A 89 1.11 -11.01 4.75
C SER A 89 0.41 -12.22 4.15
N LYS A 90 0.17 -12.21 2.83
CA LYS A 90 -0.42 -13.35 2.11
C LYS A 90 0.51 -14.56 2.12
N ALA A 91 1.79 -14.35 1.88
CA ALA A 91 2.77 -15.43 1.92
C ALA A 91 2.88 -16.01 3.34
N LEU A 92 2.90 -15.16 4.38
CA LEU A 92 2.91 -15.58 5.76
C LEU A 92 1.66 -16.41 6.13
N ALA A 93 0.46 -15.98 5.69
CA ALA A 93 -0.78 -16.71 5.91
C ALA A 93 -0.79 -18.10 5.26
N ARG A 94 -0.24 -18.24 4.04
CA ARG A 94 -0.09 -19.54 3.36
C ARG A 94 0.82 -20.50 4.11
N LEU A 95 1.81 -19.97 4.79
CA LEU A 95 2.83 -20.74 5.47
C LEU A 95 2.42 -21.10 6.91
N SER A 96 1.66 -20.23 7.59
CA SER A 96 1.09 -20.51 8.90
C SER A 96 0.01 -21.62 8.88
N SER A 97 -0.46 -22.03 7.69
CA SER A 97 -1.39 -23.18 7.54
C SER A 97 -0.71 -24.54 7.66
N LYS A 98 0.63 -24.58 7.73
CA LYS A 98 1.38 -25.82 7.96
C LYS A 98 1.41 -26.15 9.45
N ASN A 99 1.26 -27.42 9.80
CA ASN A 99 1.38 -27.92 11.17
C ASN A 99 2.86 -27.95 11.62
N TRP A 100 3.38 -26.77 11.95
CA TRP A 100 4.70 -26.63 12.54
C TRP A 100 4.62 -26.48 14.04
N ASP A 101 5.65 -26.93 14.76
CA ASP A 101 5.75 -26.61 16.17
C ASP A 101 5.99 -25.09 16.38
N SER A 102 5.85 -24.64 17.63
CA SER A 102 5.99 -23.20 17.97
C SER A 102 7.36 -22.63 17.63
N THR A 103 8.41 -23.45 17.75
CA THR A 103 9.80 -23.04 17.50
C THR A 103 10.06 -22.92 16.00
N GLU A 104 9.65 -23.91 15.22
CA GLU A 104 9.74 -23.89 13.76
C GLU A 104 8.96 -22.71 13.16
N ASN A 105 7.75 -22.47 13.66
CA ASN A 105 6.92 -21.36 13.24
C ASN A 105 7.57 -20.01 13.54
N PHE A 106 8.16 -19.84 14.75
CA PHE A 106 8.88 -18.63 15.13
C PHE A 106 10.07 -18.37 14.20
N TYR A 107 10.93 -19.35 13.99
CA TYR A 107 12.08 -19.25 13.10
C TYR A 107 11.67 -18.90 11.68
N PHE A 108 10.63 -19.53 11.20
CA PHE A 108 10.13 -19.33 9.84
C PHE A 108 9.59 -17.91 9.65
N VAL A 109 8.74 -17.41 10.57
CA VAL A 109 8.17 -16.07 10.52
C VAL A 109 9.27 -15.00 10.50
N TRP A 110 10.27 -15.14 11.40
CA TRP A 110 11.39 -14.19 11.47
C TRP A 110 12.29 -14.24 10.24
N ARG A 111 12.63 -15.43 9.78
CA ARG A 111 13.42 -15.58 8.55
C ARG A 111 12.72 -14.96 7.35
N PHE A 112 11.45 -15.26 7.17
CA PHE A 112 10.65 -14.73 6.07
C PHE A 112 10.51 -13.22 6.12
N PHE A 113 10.36 -12.65 7.33
CA PHE A 113 10.33 -11.20 7.54
C PHE A 113 11.65 -10.55 7.12
N VAL A 114 12.77 -11.08 7.59
CA VAL A 114 14.10 -10.57 7.26
C VAL A 114 14.39 -10.67 5.76
N GLU A 115 14.07 -11.82 5.13
CA GLU A 115 14.22 -11.99 3.69
C GLU A 115 13.37 -10.98 2.89
N SER A 116 12.16 -10.71 3.33
CA SER A 116 11.28 -9.71 2.70
C SER A 116 11.83 -8.29 2.85
N MET A 117 12.34 -7.95 4.04
CA MET A 117 13.01 -6.67 4.29
C MET A 117 14.25 -6.48 3.41
N LEU A 118 15.07 -7.52 3.27
CA LEU A 118 16.30 -7.45 2.48
C LEU A 118 16.02 -7.33 0.98
N LYS A 119 14.88 -7.82 0.49
CA LYS A 119 14.46 -7.63 -0.91
C LYS A 119 14.07 -6.19 -1.20
N ASN A 120 13.42 -5.52 -0.26
CA ASN A 120 12.89 -4.17 -0.43
C ASN A 120 13.24 -3.25 0.75
N PRO A 121 14.53 -3.05 1.07
CA PRO A 121 14.95 -2.43 2.33
C PRO A 121 14.44 -0.99 2.50
N LYS A 122 14.38 -0.22 1.41
CA LYS A 122 13.92 1.17 1.43
C LYS A 122 12.41 1.29 1.66
N ILE A 123 11.61 0.35 1.15
CA ILE A 123 10.18 0.27 1.38
C ILE A 123 9.92 0.00 2.87
N TYR A 124 10.59 -1.01 3.43
CA TYR A 124 10.45 -1.33 4.85
C TYR A 124 11.00 -0.23 5.75
N TYR A 125 12.11 0.42 5.36
CA TYR A 125 12.60 1.59 6.07
C TYR A 125 11.54 2.70 6.11
N ASN A 126 10.86 2.98 5.00
CA ASN A 126 9.80 3.98 4.92
C ASN A 126 8.60 3.61 5.81
N PHE A 127 8.22 2.34 5.90
CA PHE A 127 7.17 1.88 6.80
C PHE A 127 7.48 2.13 8.27
N PHE A 128 8.70 1.85 8.71
CA PHE A 128 9.06 1.91 10.13
C PHE A 128 9.58 3.28 10.56
N PHE A 129 10.25 3.99 9.68
CA PHE A 129 10.99 5.21 9.99
C PHE A 129 10.62 6.40 9.10
N GLY A 130 9.76 6.21 8.12
CA GLY A 130 9.27 7.27 7.25
C GLY A 130 8.38 8.27 8.00
N LYS A 131 8.14 9.42 7.39
CA LYS A 131 7.38 10.54 7.97
C LYS A 131 6.02 10.13 8.54
N HIS A 132 5.33 9.21 7.89
CA HIS A 132 4.00 8.72 8.28
C HIS A 132 4.00 7.29 8.83
N GLY A 133 5.17 6.73 9.14
CA GLY A 133 5.30 5.35 9.63
C GLY A 133 4.53 5.10 10.93
N GLN A 134 4.50 6.09 11.83
CA GLN A 134 3.76 5.99 13.10
C GLN A 134 2.24 6.05 12.89
N ASP A 135 1.77 6.70 11.83
CA ASP A 135 0.35 6.83 11.49
C ASP A 135 -0.16 5.69 10.62
N PHE A 136 0.71 4.73 10.28
CA PHE A 136 0.42 3.63 9.36
C PHE A 136 -0.90 2.91 9.67
N GLY A 137 -1.15 2.58 10.95
CA GLY A 137 -2.35 1.88 11.36
C GLY A 137 -3.64 2.70 11.18
N SER A 138 -3.58 4.03 11.30
CA SER A 138 -4.71 4.91 11.08
C SER A 138 -4.94 5.17 9.59
N LEU A 139 -3.88 5.37 8.83
CA LEU A 139 -3.94 5.49 7.37
C LEU A 139 -4.52 4.23 6.72
N PHE A 140 -4.08 3.07 7.18
CA PHE A 140 -4.59 1.78 6.70
C PHE A 140 -6.10 1.59 6.90
N LYS A 141 -6.69 2.22 7.93
CA LYS A 141 -8.13 2.16 8.18
C LYS A 141 -8.93 3.18 7.38
N GLN A 142 -8.27 4.27 6.95
CA GLN A 142 -8.91 5.37 6.24
C GLN A 142 -9.06 5.07 4.74
N TYR A 143 -8.14 4.35 4.15
CA TYR A 143 -8.09 3.97 2.73
C TYR A 143 -8.30 2.47 2.54
#